data_5134b7161773d8e5e4d08bfeadcebf0c
#
_entry.id   5134b7161773d8e5e4d08bfeadcebf0c
#
_cell.length_a   1.000
_cell.length_b   1.000
_cell.length_c   1.000
_cell.angle_alpha   90.00
_cell.angle_beta   90.00
_cell.angle_gamma   90.00
#
_symmetry.space_group_name_H-M   'P 1'
#
loop_
_entity.id
_entity.type
_entity.pdbx_description
1 polymer ?
#
loop_
_entity_poly.entity_id
_entity_poly.type
_entity_poly.pdbx_seq_one_letter_code
_entity_poly.pdbx_strand_id
1 'polypeptide(L)'
;MRWPHRYHRRMSTSRGRSGGRRAGRPVERRRRLRTVDETSAGGLVVDHLRRKAALIGRLDRRGRLLWSLPKGHIEAGETAEQAAVREVKEETGIIGRVVAPLGTIDFWFVAEDRRVHKTVHHFLLRALGGELCDDDVEVAEVAWVPLGELESRLAYADERRLVRRATELLADSA
;
A
#
# COMPACT_ATOMS: atom_id res chain seq x y z
N MET A 1 13.32 7.69 -3.46
CA MET A 1 12.26 8.45 -4.20
C MET A 1 11.15 8.81 -3.23
N ARG A 2 10.85 10.10 -3.06
CA ARG A 2 9.82 10.57 -2.11
C ARG A 2 8.42 10.26 -2.63
N TRP A 3 7.64 9.52 -1.88
CA TRP A 3 6.23 9.26 -2.13
C TRP A 3 5.39 10.53 -1.96
N PRO A 4 4.49 10.89 -2.89
CA PRO A 4 3.52 11.97 -2.67
C PRO A 4 2.38 11.48 -1.77
N HIS A 5 2.35 11.99 -0.55
CA HIS A 5 1.29 11.76 0.42
C HIS A 5 0.01 12.51 0.05
N ARG A 6 -0.83 11.98 -0.83
CA ARG A 6 -2.20 12.47 -1.02
C ARG A 6 -3.17 11.33 -1.27
N TYR A 7 -3.69 10.77 -0.18
CA TYR A 7 -4.96 10.08 -0.18
C TYR A 7 -6.07 11.10 0.15
N HIS A 8 -6.70 11.70 -0.84
CA HIS A 8 -7.99 12.35 -0.69
C HIS A 8 -8.96 11.80 -1.73
N ARG A 9 -9.79 10.86 -1.29
CA ARG A 9 -10.99 10.45 -2.00
C ARG A 9 -12.03 11.58 -1.86
N ARG A 10 -12.24 12.39 -2.89
CA ARG A 10 -13.41 13.28 -2.99
C ARG A 10 -14.57 12.45 -3.53
N MET A 11 -15.56 12.22 -2.69
CA MET A 11 -16.90 11.83 -3.15
C MET A 11 -17.56 13.06 -3.78
N SER A 12 -17.92 12.96 -5.06
CA SER A 12 -18.71 13.94 -5.78
C SER A 12 -20.18 13.68 -5.56
N THR A 13 -20.85 14.55 -4.81
CA THR A 13 -22.33 14.63 -4.80
C THR A 13 -22.75 15.68 -5.82
N SER A 14 -23.42 15.23 -6.88
CA SER A 14 -24.06 16.11 -7.85
C SER A 14 -25.36 16.68 -7.28
N ARG A 15 -25.46 18.01 -7.18
CA ARG A 15 -26.76 18.70 -7.15
C ARG A 15 -26.78 19.75 -8.25
N GLY A 16 -27.67 19.57 -9.21
CA GLY A 16 -27.95 20.51 -10.25
C GLY A 16 -28.67 21.76 -9.76
N ARG A 17 -28.39 22.89 -10.39
CA ARG A 17 -29.34 23.98 -10.58
C ARG A 17 -29.02 24.81 -11.83
N SER A 18 -30.09 25.19 -12.46
CA SER A 18 -30.32 25.86 -13.74
C SER A 18 -29.85 27.31 -13.83
N GLY A 19 -29.46 27.71 -15.06
CA GLY A 19 -29.86 28.96 -15.68
C GLY A 19 -28.96 30.17 -15.52
N GLY A 20 -28.37 30.60 -16.62
CA GLY A 20 -27.73 31.94 -16.74
C GLY A 20 -26.71 32.00 -17.88
N ARG A 21 -27.18 32.40 -19.08
CA ARG A 21 -26.29 32.74 -20.22
C ARG A 21 -25.41 33.91 -19.82
N ARG A 22 -24.12 33.74 -19.68
CA ARG A 22 -23.12 34.80 -19.69
C ARG A 22 -21.98 34.43 -20.65
N ALA A 23 -21.57 35.49 -21.40
CA ALA A 23 -20.55 35.49 -22.45
C ALA A 23 -19.30 34.69 -22.08
N GLY A 24 -18.79 33.96 -23.07
CA GLY A 24 -17.68 33.02 -22.92
C GLY A 24 -16.38 33.66 -22.45
N ARG A 25 -15.94 33.25 -21.27
CA ARG A 25 -14.52 33.32 -20.92
C ARG A 25 -13.80 32.22 -21.71
N PRO A 26 -12.58 32.46 -22.22
CA PRO A 26 -11.80 31.41 -22.89
C PRO A 26 -11.72 30.21 -21.99
N VAL A 27 -12.20 29.06 -22.45
CA VAL A 27 -12.00 27.77 -21.76
C VAL A 27 -10.51 27.48 -21.89
N GLU A 28 -9.77 27.82 -20.84
CA GLU A 28 -8.39 27.41 -20.68
C GLU A 28 -8.37 25.90 -20.87
N ARG A 29 -7.80 25.42 -21.99
CA ARG A 29 -7.63 24.00 -22.30
C ARG A 29 -6.88 23.39 -21.12
N ARG A 30 -7.60 22.75 -20.19
CA ARG A 30 -7.00 21.97 -19.11
C ARG A 30 -6.02 21.01 -19.75
N ARG A 31 -4.75 21.27 -19.56
CA ARG A 31 -3.65 20.43 -20.02
C ARG A 31 -3.91 19.01 -19.53
N ARG A 32 -4.17 18.10 -20.44
CA ARG A 32 -4.47 16.70 -20.11
C ARG A 32 -3.20 16.13 -19.50
N LEU A 33 -3.22 15.84 -18.19
CA LEU A 33 -2.09 15.23 -17.51
C LEU A 33 -1.77 13.88 -18.16
N ARG A 34 -0.49 13.63 -18.45
CA ARG A 34 -0.02 12.32 -18.92
C ARG A 34 -0.31 11.27 -17.85
N THR A 35 -0.86 10.12 -18.24
CA THR A 35 -1.03 8.98 -17.35
C THR A 35 0.22 8.10 -17.38
N VAL A 36 0.65 7.67 -16.21
CA VAL A 36 1.75 6.71 -16.00
C VAL A 36 1.24 5.59 -15.12
N ASP A 37 1.52 4.34 -15.52
CA ASP A 37 1.23 3.17 -14.72
C ASP A 37 2.47 2.79 -13.91
N GLU A 38 2.29 2.53 -12.62
CA GLU A 38 3.32 2.06 -11.71
C GLU A 38 2.86 0.78 -11.03
N THR A 39 3.74 -0.22 -10.96
CA THR A 39 3.44 -1.49 -10.32
C THR A 39 4.39 -1.73 -9.16
N SER A 40 3.81 -2.19 -8.06
CA SER A 40 4.51 -2.54 -6.83
C SER A 40 4.07 -3.92 -6.35
N ALA A 41 4.86 -4.49 -5.46
CA ALA A 41 4.50 -5.69 -4.76
C ALA A 41 4.94 -5.62 -3.29
N GLY A 42 4.28 -6.38 -2.45
CA GLY A 42 4.58 -6.48 -1.05
C GLY A 42 3.70 -7.51 -0.37
N GLY A 43 3.57 -7.45 0.94
CA GLY A 43 2.69 -8.39 1.59
C GLY A 43 2.71 -8.39 3.10
N LEU A 44 1.93 -9.32 3.63
CA LEU A 44 1.83 -9.60 5.04
C LEU A 44 2.74 -10.77 5.39
N VAL A 45 3.85 -10.51 6.08
CA VAL A 45 4.73 -11.57 6.59
C VAL A 45 4.31 -11.95 8.01
N VAL A 46 3.96 -13.24 8.20
CA VAL A 46 3.56 -13.79 9.49
C VAL A 46 4.72 -14.56 10.12
N ASP A 47 4.79 -14.53 11.45
CA ASP A 47 5.77 -15.30 12.22
C ASP A 47 5.55 -16.82 12.05
N HIS A 48 6.54 -17.60 12.45
CA HIS A 48 6.48 -19.07 12.30
C HIS A 48 5.34 -19.71 13.13
N LEU A 49 4.90 -19.06 14.21
CA LEU A 49 3.77 -19.50 15.03
C LEU A 49 2.42 -19.02 14.50
N ARG A 50 2.38 -18.24 13.43
CA ARG A 50 1.19 -17.62 12.83
C ARG A 50 0.36 -16.78 13.81
N ARG A 51 1.02 -16.08 14.74
CA ARG A 51 0.38 -15.26 15.77
C ARG A 51 0.50 -13.77 15.54
N LYS A 52 1.56 -13.37 14.86
CA LYS A 52 1.91 -11.97 14.61
C LYS A 52 2.29 -11.75 13.15
N ALA A 53 2.14 -10.53 12.69
CA ALA A 53 2.64 -10.10 11.40
C ALA A 53 3.46 -8.81 11.53
N ALA A 54 4.45 -8.63 10.66
CA ALA A 54 5.25 -7.43 10.64
C ALA A 54 4.52 -6.32 9.88
N LEU A 55 4.40 -5.15 10.50
CA LEU A 55 3.93 -3.92 9.90
C LEU A 55 5.02 -2.87 9.91
N ILE A 56 4.96 -1.94 8.95
CA ILE A 56 5.79 -0.76 8.89
C ILE A 56 4.99 0.49 9.25
N GLY A 57 5.59 1.39 9.97
CA GLY A 57 5.06 2.71 10.29
C GLY A 57 5.79 3.79 9.50
N ARG A 58 5.05 4.69 8.86
CA ARG A 58 5.57 5.86 8.18
C ARG A 58 4.93 7.12 8.72
N LEU A 59 5.70 8.19 8.84
CA LEU A 59 5.19 9.48 9.29
C LEU A 59 4.48 10.21 8.13
N ASP A 60 3.26 10.66 8.37
CA ASP A 60 2.57 11.57 7.46
C ASP A 60 3.15 13.00 7.57
N ARG A 61 2.65 13.94 6.74
CA ARG A 61 3.10 15.34 6.74
C ARG A 61 2.86 16.08 8.06
N ARG A 62 1.98 15.53 8.92
CA ARG A 62 1.64 16.07 10.24
C ARG A 62 2.41 15.38 11.35
N GLY A 63 3.35 14.49 11.02
CA GLY A 63 4.12 13.70 11.97
C GLY A 63 3.35 12.57 12.65
N ARG A 64 2.20 12.16 12.12
CA ARG A 64 1.44 11.02 12.65
C ARG A 64 1.97 9.73 12.05
N LEU A 65 2.18 8.72 12.89
CA LEU A 65 2.58 7.39 12.46
C LEU A 65 1.39 6.65 11.82
N LEU A 66 1.55 6.26 10.58
CA LEU A 66 0.57 5.48 9.82
C LEU A 66 1.14 4.10 9.55
N TRP A 67 0.44 3.08 10.05
CA TRP A 67 0.82 1.69 9.88
C TRP A 67 0.28 1.12 8.57
N SER A 68 1.12 0.36 7.86
CA SER A 68 0.81 -0.25 6.57
C SER A 68 1.59 -1.56 6.37
N LEU A 69 1.19 -2.28 5.32
CA LEU A 69 1.94 -3.44 4.84
C LEU A 69 3.22 -2.99 4.11
N PRO A 70 4.36 -3.69 4.30
CA PRO A 70 5.58 -3.43 3.55
C PRO A 70 5.36 -3.69 2.05
N LYS A 71 5.86 -2.81 1.20
CA LYS A 71 5.74 -2.88 -0.26
C LYS A 71 6.62 -1.87 -0.97
N GLY A 72 7.06 -2.20 -2.17
CA GLY A 72 7.79 -1.27 -3.03
C GLY A 72 7.70 -1.63 -4.50
N HIS A 73 8.46 -0.93 -5.33
CA HIS A 73 8.43 -1.09 -6.77
C HIS A 73 8.97 -2.45 -7.23
N ILE A 74 8.35 -3.00 -8.26
CA ILE A 74 8.88 -4.17 -8.97
C ILE A 74 10.04 -3.69 -9.85
N GLU A 75 11.22 -4.26 -9.67
CA GLU A 75 12.40 -3.94 -10.45
C GLU A 75 12.41 -4.70 -11.78
N ALA A 76 13.23 -4.22 -12.72
CA ALA A 76 13.37 -4.86 -14.02
C ALA A 76 13.84 -6.32 -13.87
N GLY A 77 13.08 -7.25 -14.43
CA GLY A 77 13.37 -8.69 -14.38
C GLY A 77 12.85 -9.41 -13.15
N GLU A 78 12.24 -8.71 -12.19
CA GLU A 78 11.58 -9.35 -11.05
C GLU A 78 10.15 -9.77 -11.38
N THR A 79 9.72 -10.89 -10.81
CA THR A 79 8.29 -11.18 -10.66
C THR A 79 7.70 -10.40 -9.47
N ALA A 80 6.38 -10.25 -9.42
CA ALA A 80 5.72 -9.61 -8.27
C ALA A 80 6.02 -10.34 -6.95
N GLU A 81 6.12 -11.67 -6.96
CA GLU A 81 6.48 -12.47 -5.79
C GLU A 81 7.91 -12.21 -5.31
N GLN A 82 8.87 -12.13 -6.25
CA GLN A 82 10.26 -11.83 -5.93
C GLN A 82 10.38 -10.42 -5.33
N ALA A 83 9.72 -9.44 -5.95
CA ALA A 83 9.68 -8.07 -5.42
C ALA A 83 9.06 -8.03 -4.01
N ALA A 84 7.97 -8.76 -3.77
CA ALA A 84 7.34 -8.81 -2.45
C ALA A 84 8.29 -9.38 -1.38
N VAL A 85 9.03 -10.44 -1.70
CA VAL A 85 10.03 -11.02 -0.77
C VAL A 85 11.16 -10.03 -0.48
N ARG A 86 11.67 -9.35 -1.51
CA ARG A 86 12.73 -8.35 -1.37
C ARG A 86 12.26 -7.15 -0.54
N GLU A 87 11.13 -6.56 -0.88
CA GLU A 87 10.60 -5.37 -0.18
C GLU A 87 10.25 -5.66 1.28
N VAL A 88 9.65 -6.82 1.57
CA VAL A 88 9.40 -7.23 2.96
C VAL A 88 10.71 -7.30 3.74
N LYS A 89 11.78 -7.86 3.15
CA LYS A 89 13.08 -7.91 3.80
C LYS A 89 13.71 -6.53 3.97
N GLU A 90 13.66 -5.67 2.96
CA GLU A 90 14.23 -4.32 3.00
C GLU A 90 13.54 -3.44 4.03
N GLU A 91 12.20 -3.45 4.07
CA GLU A 91 11.42 -2.58 4.95
C GLU A 91 11.21 -3.13 6.37
N THR A 92 11.37 -4.43 6.59
CA THR A 92 11.13 -5.04 7.92
C THR A 92 12.31 -5.80 8.52
N GLY A 93 13.32 -6.15 7.73
CA GLY A 93 14.40 -7.05 8.13
C GLY A 93 14.04 -8.54 8.08
N ILE A 94 12.77 -8.89 7.83
CA ILE A 94 12.30 -10.27 7.89
C ILE A 94 12.46 -10.97 6.54
N ILE A 95 13.14 -12.11 6.57
CA ILE A 95 13.27 -13.00 5.42
C ILE A 95 12.02 -13.88 5.37
N GLY A 96 11.23 -13.75 4.33
CA GLY A 96 9.99 -14.48 4.14
C GLY A 96 9.97 -15.29 2.84
N ARG A 97 9.02 -16.23 2.77
CA ARG A 97 8.64 -16.87 1.50
C ARG A 97 7.15 -16.70 1.25
N VAL A 98 6.78 -16.54 -0.01
CA VAL A 98 5.37 -16.45 -0.41
C VAL A 98 4.66 -17.77 -0.16
N VAL A 99 3.48 -17.69 0.44
CA VAL A 99 2.57 -18.82 0.72
C VAL A 99 1.35 -18.77 -0.20
N ALA A 100 0.76 -17.58 -0.36
CA ALA A 100 -0.43 -17.38 -1.19
C ALA A 100 -0.56 -15.93 -1.65
N PRO A 101 -1.24 -15.66 -2.78
CA PRO A 101 -1.64 -14.32 -3.13
C PRO A 101 -2.78 -13.84 -2.22
N LEU A 102 -2.72 -12.58 -1.78
CA LEU A 102 -3.78 -11.93 -1.01
C LEU A 102 -4.73 -11.12 -1.88
N GLY A 103 -4.20 -10.44 -2.88
CA GLY A 103 -4.98 -9.61 -3.79
C GLY A 103 -4.19 -8.41 -4.29
N THR A 104 -4.90 -7.58 -5.05
CA THR A 104 -4.34 -6.38 -5.67
C THR A 104 -5.10 -5.16 -5.20
N ILE A 105 -4.38 -4.08 -4.93
CA ILE A 105 -4.93 -2.76 -4.61
C ILE A 105 -4.56 -1.82 -5.74
N ASP A 106 -5.57 -1.15 -6.32
CA ASP A 106 -5.40 -0.14 -7.35
C ASP A 106 -5.82 1.24 -6.83
N PHE A 107 -5.02 2.25 -7.10
CA PHE A 107 -5.37 3.63 -6.79
C PHE A 107 -4.74 4.63 -7.73
N TRP A 108 -5.33 5.84 -7.75
CA TRP A 108 -4.91 6.94 -8.58
C TRP A 108 -4.46 8.12 -7.74
N PHE A 109 -3.38 8.76 -8.15
CA PHE A 109 -2.96 10.03 -7.57
C PHE A 109 -2.36 10.94 -8.65
N VAL A 110 -2.20 12.21 -8.31
CA VAL A 110 -1.54 13.20 -9.17
C VAL A 110 -0.21 13.55 -8.53
N ALA A 111 0.86 13.35 -9.29
CA ALA A 111 2.21 13.73 -8.92
C ALA A 111 2.69 14.79 -9.92
N GLU A 112 2.98 16.01 -9.41
CA GLU A 112 3.46 17.15 -10.21
C GLU A 112 2.60 17.41 -11.45
N ASP A 113 3.02 16.92 -12.62
CA ASP A 113 2.42 17.14 -13.94
C ASP A 113 1.78 15.89 -14.55
N ARG A 114 1.70 14.77 -13.79
CA ARG A 114 1.21 13.49 -14.29
C ARG A 114 0.18 12.86 -13.36
N ARG A 115 -0.70 12.06 -13.95
CA ARG A 115 -1.64 11.20 -13.25
C ARG A 115 -1.02 9.80 -13.16
N VAL A 116 -0.91 9.26 -11.96
CA VAL A 116 -0.34 7.94 -11.73
C VAL A 116 -1.45 6.96 -11.39
N HIS A 117 -1.49 5.84 -12.10
CA HIS A 117 -2.23 4.64 -11.74
C HIS A 117 -1.26 3.69 -11.05
N LYS A 118 -1.50 3.40 -9.78
CA LYS A 118 -0.66 2.52 -9.00
C LYS A 118 -1.38 1.21 -8.75
N THR A 119 -0.76 0.11 -9.15
CA THR A 119 -1.20 -1.25 -8.87
C THR A 119 -0.24 -1.90 -7.89
N VAL A 120 -0.73 -2.46 -6.80
CA VAL A 120 0.09 -3.12 -5.77
C VAL A 120 -0.38 -4.56 -5.58
N HIS A 121 0.47 -5.51 -5.93
CA HIS A 121 0.25 -6.94 -5.69
C HIS A 121 0.67 -7.31 -4.27
N HIS A 122 -0.26 -7.91 -3.51
CA HIS A 122 0.00 -8.32 -2.13
C HIS A 122 -0.03 -9.83 -1.97
N PHE A 123 0.90 -10.33 -1.18
CA PHE A 123 1.06 -11.75 -0.87
C PHE A 123 1.04 -12.00 0.64
N LEU A 124 0.63 -13.20 1.01
CA LEU A 124 0.87 -13.75 2.34
C LEU A 124 2.25 -14.41 2.33
N LEU A 125 3.11 -14.00 3.26
CA LEU A 125 4.44 -14.57 3.42
C LEU A 125 4.56 -15.24 4.81
N ARG A 126 5.36 -16.28 4.88
CA ARG A 126 5.79 -16.91 6.14
C ARG A 126 7.23 -16.52 6.43
N ALA A 127 7.49 -16.06 7.64
CA ALA A 127 8.84 -15.75 8.09
C ALA A 127 9.70 -17.01 8.15
N LEU A 128 10.91 -16.93 7.60
CA LEU A 128 11.94 -17.97 7.63
C LEU A 128 13.09 -17.59 8.58
N GLY A 129 13.27 -16.30 8.85
CA GLY A 129 14.34 -15.76 9.67
C GLY A 129 14.42 -14.25 9.58
N GLY A 130 15.50 -13.69 10.07
CA GLY A 130 15.71 -12.24 10.17
C GLY A 130 15.19 -11.69 11.49
N GLU A 131 15.55 -10.43 11.74
CA GLU A 131 15.11 -9.65 12.90
C GLU A 131 14.50 -8.36 12.40
N LEU A 132 13.54 -7.80 13.17
CA LEU A 132 12.96 -6.50 12.81
C LEU A 132 14.06 -5.44 12.75
N CYS A 133 14.06 -4.70 11.64
CA CYS A 133 15.02 -3.65 11.37
C CYS A 133 14.30 -2.51 10.65
N ASP A 134 14.54 -1.28 11.10
CA ASP A 134 14.00 -0.03 10.55
C ASP A 134 15.07 0.80 9.82
N ASP A 135 16.08 0.13 9.27
CA ASP A 135 17.19 0.80 8.56
C ASP A 135 16.74 1.47 7.24
N ASP A 136 15.56 1.13 6.72
CA ASP A 136 15.01 1.77 5.54
C ASP A 136 14.62 3.23 5.85
N VAL A 137 15.17 4.16 5.08
CA VAL A 137 14.97 5.62 5.28
C VAL A 137 13.52 6.07 5.13
N GLU A 138 12.66 5.27 4.49
CA GLU A 138 11.24 5.56 4.32
C GLU A 138 10.39 5.00 5.47
N VAL A 139 10.95 4.14 6.30
CA VAL A 139 10.30 3.50 7.44
C VAL A 139 10.71 4.21 8.74
N ALA A 140 9.74 4.62 9.53
CA ALA A 140 9.99 5.25 10.82
C ALA A 140 9.97 4.24 11.97
N GLU A 141 9.22 3.14 11.82
CA GLU A 141 9.05 2.12 12.84
C GLU A 141 8.65 0.78 12.20
N VAL A 142 9.12 -0.33 12.77
CA VAL A 142 8.72 -1.69 12.37
C VAL A 142 8.26 -2.43 13.63
N ALA A 143 7.16 -3.18 13.54
CA ALA A 143 6.64 -3.91 14.68
C ALA A 143 6.01 -5.24 14.31
N TRP A 144 6.19 -6.25 15.18
CA TRP A 144 5.35 -7.44 15.19
C TRP A 144 4.03 -7.12 15.88
N VAL A 145 2.94 -7.19 15.13
CA VAL A 145 1.57 -6.91 15.62
C VAL A 145 0.77 -8.21 15.67
N PRO A 146 0.08 -8.50 16.79
CA PRO A 146 -0.82 -9.66 16.86
C PRO A 146 -1.85 -9.67 15.73
N LEU A 147 -2.13 -10.84 15.15
CA LEU A 147 -3.06 -10.95 14.02
C LEU A 147 -4.43 -10.32 14.32
N GLY A 148 -4.93 -10.50 15.55
CA GLY A 148 -6.21 -9.92 15.98
C GLY A 148 -6.24 -8.38 16.09
N GLU A 149 -5.07 -7.73 16.09
CA GLU A 149 -4.95 -6.27 16.18
C GLU A 149 -4.66 -5.59 14.84
N LEU A 150 -4.36 -6.36 13.79
CA LEU A 150 -3.93 -5.81 12.51
C LEU A 150 -4.94 -4.84 11.91
N GLU A 151 -6.23 -5.19 11.90
CA GLU A 151 -7.27 -4.34 11.32
C GLU A 151 -7.41 -3.00 12.04
N SER A 152 -7.29 -2.99 13.37
CA SER A 152 -7.37 -1.75 14.15
C SER A 152 -6.10 -0.90 14.00
N ARG A 153 -4.96 -1.52 13.71
CA ARG A 153 -3.67 -0.86 13.58
C ARG A 153 -3.47 -0.24 12.19
N LEU A 154 -3.89 -0.92 11.13
CA LEU A 154 -3.69 -0.49 9.75
C LEU A 154 -4.46 0.80 9.41
N ALA A 155 -3.76 1.75 8.80
CA ALA A 155 -4.31 3.05 8.42
C ALA A 155 -5.27 2.97 7.22
N TYR A 156 -5.11 1.97 6.32
CA TYR A 156 -5.79 1.92 5.03
C TYR A 156 -6.85 0.82 4.96
N ALA A 157 -8.07 1.18 4.51
CA ALA A 157 -9.19 0.26 4.42
C ALA A 157 -8.95 -0.91 3.47
N ASP A 158 -8.22 -0.68 2.37
CA ASP A 158 -7.93 -1.71 1.38
C ASP A 158 -6.99 -2.77 1.97
N GLU A 159 -5.98 -2.36 2.74
CA GLU A 159 -5.08 -3.29 3.44
C GLU A 159 -5.81 -4.09 4.53
N ARG A 160 -6.77 -3.47 5.24
CA ARG A 160 -7.61 -4.20 6.21
C ARG A 160 -8.40 -5.35 5.56
N ARG A 161 -8.88 -5.15 4.33
CA ARG A 161 -9.55 -6.24 3.57
C ARG A 161 -8.59 -7.38 3.24
N LEU A 162 -7.35 -7.07 2.87
CA LEU A 162 -6.33 -8.09 2.59
C LEU A 162 -5.98 -8.88 3.85
N VAL A 163 -5.89 -8.22 5.00
CA VAL A 163 -5.60 -8.88 6.29
C VAL A 163 -6.72 -9.84 6.69
N ARG A 164 -8.00 -9.48 6.49
CA ARG A 164 -9.12 -10.41 6.71
C ARG A 164 -8.96 -11.67 5.87
N ARG A 165 -8.66 -11.51 4.58
CA ARG A 165 -8.40 -12.66 3.70
C ARG A 165 -7.22 -13.50 4.17
N ALA A 166 -6.15 -12.86 4.64
CA ALA A 166 -5.00 -13.59 5.18
C ALA A 166 -5.38 -14.43 6.41
N THR A 167 -6.20 -13.88 7.31
CA THR A 167 -6.69 -14.58 8.50
C THR A 167 -7.53 -15.81 8.14
N GLU A 168 -8.40 -15.69 7.11
CA GLU A 168 -9.16 -16.82 6.58
C GLU A 168 -8.22 -17.94 6.05
N LEU A 169 -7.25 -17.57 5.18
CA LEU A 169 -6.28 -18.53 4.63
C LEU A 169 -5.44 -19.22 5.72
N LEU A 170 -5.10 -18.50 6.79
CA LEU A 170 -4.33 -19.06 7.90
C LEU A 170 -5.17 -20.02 8.76
N ALA A 171 -6.48 -19.75 8.91
CA ALA A 171 -7.39 -20.63 9.62
C ALA A 171 -7.64 -21.94 8.85
N ASP A 172 -7.80 -21.88 7.52
CA ASP A 172 -8.03 -23.03 6.65
C ASP A 172 -6.79 -23.96 6.54
N SER A 173 -5.61 -23.44 6.91
CA SER A 173 -4.33 -24.15 6.84
C SER A 173 -3.87 -24.72 8.19
N ALA A 174 -4.70 -24.63 9.21
CA ALA A 174 -4.45 -25.17 10.56
C ALA A 174 -5.11 -26.54 10.72
#